data_5a1749e68aeb5b674660905426110fd2
#
_entry.id   5a1749e68aeb5b674660905426110fd2
#
_cell.length_a   1.000
_cell.length_b   1.000
_cell.length_c   1.000
_cell.angle_alpha   90.00
_cell.angle_beta   90.00
_cell.angle_gamma   90.00
#
_symmetry.space_group_name_H-M   'P 1'
#
loop_
_entity.id
_entity.type
_entity.pdbx_description
1 polymer ?
#
loop_
_entity_poly.entity_id
_entity_poly.type
_entity_poly.pdbx_seq_one_letter_code
_entity_poly.pdbx_strand_id
1 'polypeptide(L)'
;TVQAGFLGLDVAAEGPFSKKYNGSYLINYRYSTLAAIGKMIDLGDAATDFQDLSLNIYLPTKNAGQFTIFGFGGLSGQKFEAEKDSVKWEEEGERYSSTFSSNTGAIGATHSISIGKKTFLRSALVGSVYDNNYREKRLNDNYVNESRAQGRTLNDRAILSTTLHHKFNAKHSIRTGLIF
;
A
#
# COMPACT_ATOMS: atom_id res chain seq x y z
N THR A 1 -19.66 0.08 4.90
CA THR A 1 -19.86 -0.73 3.68
C THR A 1 -19.11 -2.05 3.82
N VAL A 2 -19.75 -3.15 3.41
CA VAL A 2 -19.11 -4.46 3.28
C VAL A 2 -19.46 -4.97 1.88
N GLN A 3 -18.47 -5.38 1.15
CA GLN A 3 -18.62 -5.96 -0.18
C GLN A 3 -17.87 -7.29 -0.22
N ALA A 4 -18.52 -8.32 -0.74
CA ALA A 4 -17.91 -9.62 -0.99
C ALA A 4 -18.07 -9.95 -2.46
N GLY A 5 -17.00 -10.31 -3.10
CA GLY A 5 -16.95 -10.65 -4.52
C GLY A 5 -15.99 -11.80 -4.80
N PHE A 6 -15.94 -12.21 -6.04
CA PHE A 6 -15.03 -13.27 -6.49
C PHE A 6 -13.56 -12.92 -6.24
N LEU A 7 -13.20 -11.63 -6.33
CA LEU A 7 -11.82 -11.16 -6.19
C LEU A 7 -11.41 -10.89 -4.75
N GLY A 8 -12.37 -10.75 -3.82
CA GLY A 8 -12.03 -10.43 -2.44
C GLY A 8 -13.17 -9.95 -1.59
N LEU A 9 -12.81 -9.71 -0.35
CA LEU A 9 -13.64 -9.07 0.66
C LEU A 9 -13.12 -7.65 0.88
N ASP A 10 -14.05 -6.68 0.84
CA ASP A 10 -13.79 -5.27 1.12
C ASP A 10 -14.67 -4.81 2.28
N VAL A 11 -14.05 -4.19 3.27
CA VAL A 11 -14.74 -3.65 4.44
C VAL A 11 -14.32 -2.20 4.63
N ALA A 12 -15.27 -1.29 4.57
CA ALA A 12 -15.02 0.13 4.77
C ALA A 12 -15.93 0.70 5.86
N ALA A 13 -15.34 1.57 6.67
CA ALA A 13 -16.04 2.39 7.66
C ALA A 13 -15.62 3.84 7.49
N GLU A 14 -16.59 4.73 7.41
CA GLU A 14 -16.37 6.17 7.35
C GLU A 14 -17.44 6.92 8.11
N GLY A 15 -17.10 8.09 8.59
CA GLY A 15 -18.06 8.94 9.27
C GLY A 15 -17.42 10.02 10.13
N PRO A 16 -18.26 10.88 10.71
CA PRO A 16 -17.80 11.85 11.70
C PRO A 16 -17.53 11.17 13.04
N PHE A 17 -16.58 11.67 13.80
CA PHE A 17 -16.32 11.18 15.16
C PHE A 17 -17.50 11.46 16.11
N SER A 18 -18.18 12.59 15.92
CA SER A 18 -19.39 12.94 16.66
C SER A 18 -20.17 14.05 15.96
N LYS A 19 -21.46 14.23 16.36
CA LYS A 19 -22.30 15.32 15.84
C LYS A 19 -21.82 16.73 16.22
N LYS A 20 -20.97 16.85 17.24
CA LYS A 20 -20.47 18.13 17.75
C LYS A 20 -19.06 18.49 17.27
N TYR A 21 -18.38 17.55 16.61
CA TYR A 21 -17.01 17.72 16.14
C TYR A 21 -16.92 17.41 14.65
N ASN A 22 -16.43 18.37 13.88
CA ASN A 22 -16.34 18.27 12.42
C ASN A 22 -15.19 17.37 11.90
N GLY A 23 -14.55 16.62 12.79
CA GLY A 23 -13.56 15.63 12.41
C GLY A 23 -14.20 14.35 11.89
N SER A 24 -13.53 13.66 11.02
CA SER A 24 -14.01 12.44 10.37
C SER A 24 -12.90 11.41 10.22
N TYR A 25 -13.32 10.20 10.02
CA TYR A 25 -12.43 9.07 9.71
C TYR A 25 -12.93 8.30 8.50
N LEU A 26 -12.00 7.66 7.81
CA LEU A 26 -12.22 6.66 6.79
C LEU A 26 -11.20 5.55 7.02
N ILE A 27 -11.66 4.31 7.07
CA ILE A 27 -10.83 3.10 7.14
C ILE A 27 -11.39 2.15 6.12
N ASN A 28 -10.53 1.59 5.29
CA ASN A 28 -10.87 0.56 4.32
C ASN A 28 -9.86 -0.57 4.44
N TYR A 29 -10.36 -1.79 4.51
CA TYR A 29 -9.53 -3.01 4.50
C TYR A 29 -10.05 -3.93 3.41
N ARG A 30 -9.12 -4.42 2.59
CA ARG A 30 -9.39 -5.36 1.52
C ARG A 30 -8.53 -6.61 1.67
N TYR A 31 -9.15 -7.76 1.46
CA TYR A 31 -8.50 -9.06 1.51
C TYR A 31 -8.85 -9.85 0.25
N SER A 32 -7.84 -10.38 -0.42
CA SER A 32 -8.02 -11.23 -1.61
C SER A 32 -8.51 -12.63 -1.22
N THR A 33 -9.50 -13.12 -1.95
CA THR A 33 -9.96 -14.51 -1.86
C THR A 33 -9.45 -15.37 -3.01
N LEU A 34 -8.64 -14.81 -3.91
CA LEU A 34 -8.19 -15.49 -5.13
C LEU A 34 -7.42 -16.77 -4.86
N ALA A 35 -6.56 -16.81 -3.85
CA ALA A 35 -5.83 -18.03 -3.50
C ALA A 35 -6.75 -19.15 -2.99
N ALA A 36 -7.80 -18.80 -2.25
CA ALA A 36 -8.77 -19.78 -1.79
C ALA A 36 -9.62 -20.34 -2.94
N ILE A 37 -10.06 -19.44 -3.82
CA ILE A 37 -10.90 -19.80 -4.99
C ILE A 37 -10.05 -20.50 -6.05
N GLY A 38 -8.82 -20.07 -6.29
CA GLY A 38 -7.90 -20.67 -7.27
C GLY A 38 -7.68 -22.15 -7.03
N LYS A 39 -7.62 -22.57 -5.77
CA LYS A 39 -7.55 -24.00 -5.40
C LYS A 39 -8.83 -24.77 -5.70
N MET A 40 -9.99 -24.10 -5.67
CA MET A 40 -11.29 -24.75 -5.95
C MET A 40 -11.58 -24.91 -7.45
N ILE A 41 -11.04 -24.03 -8.28
CA ILE A 41 -11.32 -24.01 -9.74
C ILE A 41 -10.09 -24.40 -10.57
N ASP A 42 -9.09 -24.99 -9.92
CA ASP A 42 -7.86 -25.51 -10.55
C ASP A 42 -7.12 -24.48 -11.44
N LEU A 43 -7.10 -23.22 -10.97
CA LEU A 43 -6.30 -22.17 -11.59
C LEU A 43 -4.79 -22.35 -11.36
N GLY A 44 -4.40 -23.48 -10.77
CA GLY A 44 -3.03 -23.76 -10.38
C GLY A 44 -2.55 -22.88 -9.21
N ASP A 45 -1.26 -22.97 -8.91
CA ASP A 45 -0.62 -22.22 -7.82
C ASP A 45 -0.37 -20.73 -8.13
N ALA A 46 -0.85 -20.25 -9.28
CA ALA A 46 -0.63 -18.87 -9.75
C ALA A 46 -1.50 -17.80 -9.06
N ALA A 47 -2.30 -18.21 -8.07
CA ALA A 47 -3.16 -17.27 -7.39
C ALA A 47 -2.36 -16.25 -6.55
N THR A 48 -2.58 -14.98 -6.81
CA THR A 48 -1.99 -13.89 -6.05
C THR A 48 -2.80 -13.65 -4.78
N ASP A 49 -2.13 -13.74 -3.64
CA ASP A 49 -2.65 -13.29 -2.36
C ASP A 49 -2.36 -11.81 -2.17
N PHE A 50 -3.35 -11.03 -1.77
CA PHE A 50 -3.10 -9.66 -1.35
C PHE A 50 -4.05 -9.22 -0.25
N GLN A 51 -3.58 -8.32 0.57
CA GLN A 51 -4.38 -7.59 1.52
C GLN A 51 -3.88 -6.16 1.61
N ASP A 52 -4.79 -5.24 1.78
CA ASP A 52 -4.44 -3.85 1.95
C ASP A 52 -5.35 -3.13 2.95
N LEU A 53 -4.77 -2.14 3.59
CA LEU A 53 -5.43 -1.26 4.54
C LEU A 53 -5.17 0.17 4.13
N SER A 54 -6.20 1.00 4.13
CA SER A 54 -6.05 2.44 4.03
C SER A 54 -6.83 3.16 5.12
N LEU A 55 -6.30 4.28 5.56
CA LEU A 55 -6.93 5.11 6.57
C LEU A 55 -6.75 6.59 6.25
N ASN A 56 -7.73 7.39 6.63
CA ASN A 56 -7.67 8.84 6.61
C ASN A 56 -8.43 9.39 7.83
N ILE A 57 -7.77 10.19 8.64
CA ILE A 57 -8.33 10.80 9.84
C ILE A 57 -8.20 12.30 9.72
N TYR A 58 -9.31 13.01 9.65
CA TYR A 58 -9.36 14.46 9.56
C TYR A 58 -9.74 15.07 10.91
N LEU A 59 -8.89 15.96 11.40
CA LEU A 59 -8.97 16.56 12.73
C LEU A 59 -8.90 18.10 12.61
N PRO A 60 -10.01 18.79 12.32
CA PRO A 60 -10.05 20.23 12.33
C PRO A 60 -10.03 20.77 13.76
N THR A 61 -9.27 21.83 13.99
CA THR A 61 -9.21 22.53 15.26
C THR A 61 -9.78 23.95 15.12
N LYS A 62 -10.14 24.57 16.23
CA LYS A 62 -10.67 25.93 16.21
C LYS A 62 -9.60 26.97 15.82
N ASN A 63 -8.39 26.85 16.36
CA ASN A 63 -7.37 27.89 16.26
C ASN A 63 -6.03 27.40 15.71
N ALA A 64 -5.77 26.08 15.76
CA ALA A 64 -4.50 25.51 15.33
C ALA A 64 -4.53 24.93 13.90
N GLY A 65 -5.58 25.26 13.12
CA GLY A 65 -5.72 24.75 11.76
C GLY A 65 -6.28 23.34 11.71
N GLN A 66 -5.93 22.61 10.67
CA GLN A 66 -6.46 21.29 10.35
C GLN A 66 -5.32 20.29 10.30
N PHE A 67 -5.51 19.14 10.94
CA PHE A 67 -4.59 18.02 10.87
C PHE A 67 -5.25 16.89 10.09
N THR A 68 -4.47 16.19 9.30
CA THR A 68 -4.90 14.95 8.65
C THR A 68 -3.83 13.90 8.90
N ILE A 69 -4.23 12.75 9.42
CA ILE A 69 -3.39 11.55 9.49
C ILE A 69 -3.89 10.61 8.42
N PHE A 70 -3.00 10.13 7.58
CA PHE A 70 -3.34 9.19 6.52
C PHE A 70 -2.33 8.07 6.46
N GLY A 71 -2.75 6.95 5.97
CA GLY A 71 -1.88 5.82 5.73
C GLY A 71 -2.50 4.83 4.78
N PHE A 72 -1.65 4.09 4.13
CA PHE A 72 -2.03 2.90 3.39
C PHE A 72 -0.89 1.89 3.48
N GLY A 73 -1.24 0.62 3.39
CA GLY A 73 -0.27 -0.45 3.32
C GLY A 73 -0.88 -1.67 2.67
N GLY A 74 -0.04 -2.42 1.97
CA GLY A 74 -0.44 -3.64 1.30
C GLY A 74 0.64 -4.70 1.41
N LEU A 75 0.19 -5.92 1.55
CA LEU A 75 0.99 -7.14 1.50
C LEU A 75 0.50 -7.94 0.31
N SER A 76 1.40 -8.37 -0.55
CA SER A 76 1.04 -9.25 -1.66
C SER A 76 2.09 -10.33 -1.85
N GLY A 77 1.62 -11.49 -2.28
CA GLY A 77 2.47 -12.64 -2.55
C GLY A 77 1.94 -13.45 -3.72
N GLN A 78 2.87 -14.08 -4.40
CA GLN A 78 2.57 -15.04 -5.45
C GLN A 78 3.57 -16.19 -5.33
N LYS A 79 3.07 -17.42 -5.48
CA LYS A 79 3.87 -18.63 -5.40
C LYS A 79 3.57 -19.48 -6.61
N PHE A 80 4.61 -19.92 -7.24
CA PHE A 80 4.58 -20.95 -8.28
C PHE A 80 5.33 -22.16 -7.75
N GLU A 81 4.75 -23.34 -7.91
CA GLU A 81 5.39 -24.60 -7.54
C GLU A 81 5.85 -25.35 -8.78
N ALA A 82 7.02 -25.95 -8.69
CA ALA A 82 7.51 -26.83 -9.74
C ALA A 82 6.61 -28.07 -9.85
N GLU A 83 6.39 -28.54 -11.07
CA GLU A 83 5.74 -29.83 -11.31
C GLU A 83 6.64 -30.96 -10.81
N LYS A 84 6.13 -31.80 -9.92
CA LYS A 84 6.90 -32.89 -9.29
C LYS A 84 6.92 -34.18 -10.11
N ASP A 85 5.99 -34.29 -11.05
CA ASP A 85 5.90 -35.46 -11.94
C ASP A 85 6.73 -35.17 -13.19
N SER A 86 7.88 -35.82 -13.31
CA SER A 86 8.80 -35.63 -14.44
C SER A 86 8.20 -36.06 -15.79
N VAL A 87 7.18 -36.90 -15.80
CA VAL A 87 6.50 -37.29 -17.04
C VAL A 87 5.73 -36.12 -17.65
N LYS A 88 5.35 -35.16 -16.83
CA LYS A 88 4.64 -33.95 -17.24
C LYS A 88 5.55 -32.78 -17.62
N TRP A 89 6.86 -32.95 -17.51
CA TRP A 89 7.78 -31.89 -17.89
C TRP A 89 7.86 -31.77 -19.41
N GLU A 90 7.07 -30.85 -19.95
CA GLU A 90 7.12 -30.50 -21.37
C GLU A 90 8.18 -29.42 -21.64
N GLU A 91 8.39 -28.53 -20.64
CA GLU A 91 9.35 -27.45 -20.71
C GLU A 91 10.21 -27.39 -19.44
N GLU A 92 11.42 -26.83 -19.57
CA GLU A 92 12.34 -26.64 -18.44
C GLU A 92 11.72 -25.74 -17.34
N GLY A 93 10.82 -24.83 -17.72
CA GLY A 93 10.12 -23.93 -16.80
C GLY A 93 9.32 -24.65 -15.72
N GLU A 94 8.79 -25.84 -15.98
CA GLU A 94 7.99 -26.63 -15.05
C GLU A 94 8.79 -27.16 -13.87
N ARG A 95 10.10 -27.17 -13.97
CA ARG A 95 11.02 -27.56 -12.91
C ARG A 95 11.31 -26.43 -11.91
N TYR A 96 10.81 -25.23 -12.19
CA TYR A 96 11.08 -24.05 -11.35
C TYR A 96 9.93 -23.76 -10.38
N SER A 97 10.28 -23.50 -9.15
CA SER A 97 9.39 -22.91 -8.18
C SER A 97 9.86 -21.51 -7.85
N SER A 98 8.94 -20.57 -7.83
CA SER A 98 9.23 -19.20 -7.48
C SER A 98 8.30 -18.66 -6.41
N THR A 99 8.83 -17.79 -5.56
CA THR A 99 8.05 -17.04 -4.59
C THR A 99 8.39 -15.58 -4.75
N PHE A 100 7.36 -14.78 -4.96
CA PHE A 100 7.45 -13.32 -4.98
C PHE A 100 6.60 -12.75 -3.86
N SER A 101 7.11 -11.79 -3.13
CA SER A 101 6.33 -11.00 -2.19
C SER A 101 6.64 -9.52 -2.33
N SER A 102 5.62 -8.69 -2.25
CA SER A 102 5.74 -7.24 -2.30
C SER A 102 4.94 -6.63 -1.17
N ASN A 103 5.64 -5.96 -0.27
CA ASN A 103 5.06 -5.25 0.86
C ASN A 103 5.31 -3.76 0.66
N THR A 104 4.27 -2.97 0.73
CA THR A 104 4.38 -1.52 0.60
C THR A 104 3.53 -0.82 1.63
N GLY A 105 3.96 0.34 2.07
CA GLY A 105 3.17 1.15 2.96
C GLY A 105 3.68 2.56 3.08
N ALA A 106 2.78 3.45 3.42
CA ALA A 106 3.11 4.81 3.81
C ALA A 106 2.17 5.28 4.92
N ILE A 107 2.71 6.03 5.84
CA ILE A 107 1.96 6.74 6.86
C ILE A 107 2.43 8.19 6.91
N GLY A 108 1.50 9.11 7.08
CA GLY A 108 1.86 10.51 7.14
C GLY A 108 0.86 11.34 7.93
N ALA A 109 1.32 12.52 8.27
CA ALA A 109 0.50 13.55 8.86
C ALA A 109 0.66 14.85 8.07
N THR A 110 -0.44 15.56 7.86
CA THR A 110 -0.42 16.91 7.32
C THR A 110 -0.99 17.89 8.31
N HIS A 111 -0.44 19.08 8.34
CA HIS A 111 -0.98 20.21 9.07
C HIS A 111 -1.22 21.35 8.08
N SER A 112 -2.37 21.98 8.16
CA SER A 112 -2.75 23.10 7.30
C SER A 112 -3.35 24.20 8.16
N ILE A 113 -2.84 25.42 8.03
CA ILE A 113 -3.31 26.56 8.80
C ILE A 113 -3.34 27.83 7.96
N SER A 114 -4.40 28.62 8.16
CA SER A 114 -4.47 29.98 7.63
C SER A 114 -3.90 30.98 8.63
N ILE A 115 -2.88 31.69 8.21
CA ILE A 115 -2.23 32.76 8.99
C ILE A 115 -2.80 34.08 8.51
N GLY A 116 -3.84 34.54 9.20
CA GLY A 116 -4.61 35.70 8.77
C GLY A 116 -5.45 35.43 7.51
N LYS A 117 -5.75 36.46 6.72
CA LYS A 117 -6.67 36.37 5.58
C LYS A 117 -5.99 36.04 4.24
N LYS A 118 -4.67 36.11 4.19
CA LYS A 118 -3.93 36.06 2.91
C LYS A 118 -2.84 35.01 2.84
N THR A 119 -2.55 34.34 3.95
CA THR A 119 -1.46 33.38 4.04
C THR A 119 -1.98 32.01 4.46
N PHE A 120 -1.55 30.98 3.76
CA PHE A 120 -1.84 29.60 4.05
C PHE A 120 -0.55 28.81 4.13
N LEU A 121 -0.37 28.08 5.20
CA LEU A 121 0.77 27.18 5.42
C LEU A 121 0.28 25.76 5.43
N ARG A 122 0.99 24.88 4.71
CA ARG A 122 0.78 23.44 4.75
C ARG A 122 2.09 22.73 4.95
N SER A 123 2.14 21.89 5.96
CA SER A 123 3.29 21.00 6.24
C SER A 123 2.84 19.55 6.17
N ALA A 124 3.74 18.66 5.78
CA ALA A 124 3.49 17.23 5.75
C ALA A 124 4.76 16.48 6.16
N LEU A 125 4.56 15.45 6.98
CA LEU A 125 5.58 14.45 7.32
C LEU A 125 5.07 13.10 6.87
N VAL A 126 5.85 12.38 6.09
CA VAL A 126 5.48 11.08 5.51
C VAL A 126 6.63 10.11 5.68
N GLY A 127 6.33 8.93 6.19
CA GLY A 127 7.21 7.76 6.15
C GLY A 127 6.66 6.73 5.19
N SER A 128 7.51 6.08 4.41
CA SER A 128 7.11 5.01 3.50
C SER A 128 8.13 3.88 3.47
N VAL A 129 7.66 2.69 3.20
CA VAL A 129 8.46 1.49 3.03
C VAL A 129 7.98 0.70 1.82
N TYR A 130 8.92 0.12 1.11
CA TYR A 130 8.69 -0.80 0.01
C TYR A 130 9.70 -1.93 0.11
N ASP A 131 9.23 -3.16 0.26
CA ASP A 131 10.04 -4.37 0.45
C ASP A 131 9.58 -5.46 -0.52
N ASN A 132 10.41 -5.74 -1.52
CA ASN A 132 10.20 -6.82 -2.48
C ASN A 132 11.19 -7.94 -2.21
N ASN A 133 10.67 -9.17 -2.21
CA ASN A 133 11.47 -10.38 -2.15
C ASN A 133 11.12 -11.29 -3.33
N TYR A 134 12.15 -11.83 -3.94
CA TYR A 134 12.06 -12.86 -4.97
C TYR A 134 12.96 -14.03 -4.60
N ARG A 135 12.45 -15.23 -4.75
CA ARG A 135 13.23 -16.48 -4.61
C ARG A 135 12.81 -17.45 -5.69
N GLU A 136 13.80 -18.06 -6.30
CA GLU A 136 13.61 -19.09 -7.31
C GLU A 136 14.44 -20.31 -6.96
N LYS A 137 13.84 -21.47 -7.12
CA LYS A 137 14.47 -22.79 -6.96
C LYS A 137 14.15 -23.64 -8.17
N ARG A 138 15.03 -24.57 -8.48
CA ARG A 138 14.84 -25.56 -9.54
C ARG A 138 14.95 -26.96 -8.96
N LEU A 139 14.07 -27.86 -9.39
CA LEU A 139 14.21 -29.29 -9.13
C LEU A 139 15.32 -29.86 -10.00
N ASN A 140 16.32 -30.48 -9.35
CA ASN A 140 17.32 -31.27 -10.07
C ASN A 140 16.78 -32.65 -10.44
N ASP A 141 17.59 -33.47 -11.13
CA ASP A 141 17.18 -34.80 -11.61
C ASP A 141 16.94 -35.80 -10.46
N ASN A 142 17.35 -35.46 -9.25
CA ASN A 142 17.07 -36.22 -8.01
C ASN A 142 15.87 -35.67 -7.23
N TYR A 143 15.08 -34.77 -7.83
CA TYR A 143 13.92 -34.10 -7.21
C TYR A 143 14.28 -33.27 -5.96
N VAL A 144 15.52 -32.77 -5.89
CA VAL A 144 15.97 -31.88 -4.81
C VAL A 144 15.91 -30.44 -5.29
N ASN A 145 15.33 -29.58 -4.47
CA ASN A 145 15.27 -28.14 -4.76
C ASN A 145 16.64 -27.48 -4.61
N GLU A 146 17.16 -26.92 -5.67
CA GLU A 146 18.37 -26.10 -5.70
C GLU A 146 18.00 -24.63 -5.82
N SER A 147 18.64 -23.77 -5.02
CA SER A 147 18.45 -22.32 -5.15
C SER A 147 19.07 -21.80 -6.44
N ARG A 148 18.33 -21.04 -7.23
CA ARG A 148 18.79 -20.48 -8.51
C ARG A 148 18.94 -18.96 -8.45
N ALA A 149 17.94 -18.30 -7.91
CA ALA A 149 17.96 -16.85 -7.78
C ALA A 149 17.30 -16.41 -6.48
N GLN A 150 17.80 -15.34 -5.92
CA GLN A 150 17.16 -14.64 -4.84
C GLN A 150 17.50 -13.15 -4.93
N GLY A 151 16.54 -12.33 -4.57
CA GLY A 151 16.73 -10.89 -4.53
C GLY A 151 15.82 -10.25 -3.51
N ARG A 152 16.28 -9.18 -2.90
CA ARG A 152 15.48 -8.33 -2.06
C ARG A 152 15.77 -6.88 -2.40
N THR A 153 14.71 -6.10 -2.55
CA THR A 153 14.77 -4.65 -2.68
C THR A 153 14.02 -4.02 -1.53
N LEU A 154 14.73 -3.32 -0.66
CA LEU A 154 14.14 -2.57 0.44
C LEU A 154 14.41 -1.08 0.21
N ASN A 155 13.33 -0.29 0.18
CA ASN A 155 13.39 1.16 0.13
C ASN A 155 12.53 1.73 1.24
N ASP A 156 13.12 2.50 2.11
CA ASP A 156 12.46 3.29 3.13
C ASP A 156 12.76 4.77 2.91
N ARG A 157 11.78 5.62 3.16
CA ARG A 157 11.88 7.06 2.96
C ARG A 157 11.13 7.81 4.05
N ALA A 158 11.71 8.90 4.49
CA ALA A 158 11.03 9.90 5.29
C ALA A 158 11.08 11.24 4.53
N ILE A 159 9.95 11.89 4.41
CA ILE A 159 9.81 13.16 3.68
C ILE A 159 9.15 14.17 4.58
N LEU A 160 9.81 15.29 4.77
CA LEU A 160 9.24 16.48 5.38
C LEU A 160 9.05 17.55 4.32
N SER A 161 7.85 18.08 4.18
CA SER A 161 7.59 19.17 3.27
C SER A 161 6.81 20.29 3.95
N THR A 162 7.11 21.52 3.56
CA THR A 162 6.37 22.71 4.01
C THR A 162 6.15 23.64 2.82
N THR A 163 4.93 24.07 2.60
CA THR A 163 4.54 24.99 1.53
C THR A 163 3.82 26.19 2.11
N LEU A 164 4.28 27.37 1.76
CA LEU A 164 3.65 28.65 2.07
C LEU A 164 2.99 29.20 0.80
N HIS A 165 1.75 29.58 0.92
CA HIS A 165 1.03 30.32 -0.10
C HIS A 165 0.61 31.68 0.48
N HIS A 166 1.05 32.76 -0.18
CA HIS A 166 0.69 34.12 0.23
C HIS A 166 0.08 34.90 -0.93
N LYS A 167 -1.06 35.51 -0.69
CA LYS A 167 -1.76 36.36 -1.66
C LYS A 167 -1.53 37.83 -1.30
N PHE A 168 -0.74 38.52 -2.08
CA PHE A 168 -0.49 39.96 -1.91
C PHE A 168 -1.74 40.79 -2.24
N ASN A 169 -2.33 40.51 -3.40
CA ASN A 169 -3.53 41.20 -3.89
C ASN A 169 -4.31 40.29 -4.88
N ALA A 170 -5.32 40.86 -5.59
CA ALA A 170 -6.12 40.09 -6.54
C ALA A 170 -5.33 39.55 -7.74
N LYS A 171 -4.21 40.18 -8.10
CA LYS A 171 -3.42 39.84 -9.28
C LYS A 171 -2.11 39.10 -8.94
N HIS A 172 -1.63 39.18 -7.70
CA HIS A 172 -0.32 38.64 -7.31
C HIS A 172 -0.42 37.71 -6.13
N SER A 173 0.16 36.52 -6.26
CA SER A 173 0.37 35.56 -5.19
C SER A 173 1.71 34.85 -5.38
N ILE A 174 2.26 34.36 -4.29
CA ILE A 174 3.44 33.51 -4.29
C ILE A 174 3.12 32.17 -3.61
N ARG A 175 3.70 31.12 -4.16
CA ARG A 175 3.76 29.80 -3.52
C ARG A 175 5.22 29.37 -3.48
N THR A 176 5.71 29.07 -2.30
CA THR A 176 7.08 28.62 -2.06
C THR A 176 7.08 27.49 -1.04
N GLY A 177 8.12 26.70 -1.01
CA GLY A 177 8.21 25.59 -0.06
C GLY A 177 9.57 24.92 -0.06
N LEU A 178 9.73 24.03 0.91
CA LEU A 178 10.91 23.18 1.10
C LEU A 178 10.45 21.73 1.17
N ILE A 179 11.28 20.84 0.66
CA ILE A 179 11.11 19.38 0.73
C ILE A 179 12.49 18.82 1.13
N PHE A 180 12.47 17.96 2.14
CA PHE A 180 13.64 17.25 2.65
C PHE A 180 13.40 15.75 2.58
#